data_1a51dbe820f0ad855dc5643d40d2af1d
#
_entry.id   1a51dbe820f0ad855dc5643d40d2af1d
#
_cell.length_a   1.000
_cell.length_b   1.000
_cell.length_c   1.000
_cell.angle_alpha   90.00
_cell.angle_beta   90.00
_cell.angle_gamma   90.00
#
_symmetry.space_group_name_H-M   'P 1'
#
loop_
_entity.id
_entity.type
_entity.pdbx_description
1 polymer ?
#
loop_
_entity_poly.entity_id
_entity_poly.type
_entity_poly.pdbx_seq_one_letter_code
_entity_poly.pdbx_strand_id
1 'polypeptide(L)'
;MAAAAVLAAGTVTFAYQSGSDSEEQAVYKEVTVEKGNLTAGVTESGSVTIGTLDQTLDFSEDSSSASTQNNSSAQNSAGENATSSTSTASTLEVETVYVAAGQSVAEGAPILKLTEESVASYKKDLEEAVTEAKTAVSEAGLSAEKQKVSASYSYNLSTAEESVAQETYEAAIKQLQEAVDDAQEAVDTSASLINYYQEQIDAGVDLSASLTEEQENYDKLYTKLVAAKNNYTTKSIEAEKTLKEAELSAKNASSQYSVDVSGADNDITDAKDTLSDAEEALEEFEAAIGDDGTIYAEYTGTITDLSYEAGDTISSGATVATFSNTDAVTITVSVSEEDITNIAVGDVVEIELSAYEDQTFAGEVESIDTSSSSGSSTVSYNVTAAFTGDITGIYTDMTGNVTFISRQVTDVLYVSNKAVQSDGTTSYVKVKDADGTIRMVDVETGFSDGVNVEITSGLTEGETVLIESQVTE
;
A
#
# COMPACT_ATOMS: atom_id res chain seq x y z
N MET A 1 -23.96 25.36 25.83
CA MET A 1 -24.84 26.53 25.73
C MET A 1 -23.93 27.75 25.74
N ALA A 2 -23.51 28.20 24.59
CA ALA A 2 -22.82 29.46 24.41
C ALA A 2 -23.84 30.43 23.86
N ALA A 3 -24.10 31.50 24.57
CA ALA A 3 -25.04 32.52 24.13
C ALA A 3 -24.35 33.42 23.14
N ALA A 4 -24.77 33.39 21.89
CA ALA A 4 -24.39 34.37 20.92
C ALA A 4 -25.11 35.67 21.23
N ALA A 5 -24.36 36.74 21.45
CA ALA A 5 -24.89 38.06 21.67
C ALA A 5 -25.28 38.72 20.35
N VAL A 6 -26.55 38.93 20.13
CA VAL A 6 -27.11 39.67 19.01
C VAL A 6 -26.75 41.14 19.11
N LEU A 7 -26.05 41.67 18.12
CA LEU A 7 -25.76 43.09 17.93
C LEU A 7 -27.05 43.84 17.59
N ALA A 8 -27.76 44.38 18.59
CA ALA A 8 -28.80 45.37 18.37
C ALA A 8 -28.16 46.78 18.33
N ALA A 9 -27.84 47.26 17.14
CA ALA A 9 -27.37 48.62 16.92
C ALA A 9 -28.57 49.58 17.05
N GLY A 10 -28.80 50.10 18.25
CA GLY A 10 -29.74 51.20 18.46
C GLY A 10 -29.04 52.56 18.28
N THR A 11 -29.35 53.26 17.21
CA THR A 11 -28.93 54.66 17.03
C THR A 11 -29.97 55.59 17.66
N VAL A 12 -29.61 56.24 18.78
CA VAL A 12 -30.44 57.35 19.34
C VAL A 12 -29.63 58.63 19.14
N THR A 13 -30.16 59.50 18.29
CA THR A 13 -29.64 60.85 18.05
C THR A 13 -30.34 61.82 18.98
N PHE A 14 -29.64 62.42 19.91
CA PHE A 14 -30.10 63.61 20.64
C PHE A 14 -29.36 64.86 20.21
N ALA A 15 -30.11 65.81 19.67
CA ALA A 15 -29.63 67.14 19.40
C ALA A 15 -29.87 68.04 20.65
N TYR A 16 -28.82 68.53 21.24
CA TYR A 16 -28.93 69.58 22.28
C TYR A 16 -28.55 70.93 21.66
N GLN A 17 -29.48 71.89 21.65
CA GLN A 17 -29.31 73.20 21.09
C GLN A 17 -29.09 74.22 22.23
N SER A 18 -27.90 74.81 22.34
CA SER A 18 -27.73 76.10 23.02
C SER A 18 -26.63 76.93 22.40
N GLY A 19 -26.93 78.09 21.99
CA GLY A 19 -26.31 79.39 21.80
C GLY A 19 -24.84 79.48 21.41
N SER A 20 -24.65 79.94 20.16
CA SER A 20 -23.55 80.79 19.66
C SER A 20 -22.15 80.66 20.33
N ASP A 21 -21.41 79.69 19.80
CA ASP A 21 -20.01 79.76 19.39
C ASP A 21 -19.76 78.51 18.54
N SER A 22 -19.06 78.61 17.44
CA SER A 22 -18.78 77.49 16.55
C SER A 22 -17.87 76.47 17.23
N GLU A 23 -18.48 75.60 18.05
CA GLU A 23 -17.88 74.37 18.50
C GLU A 23 -18.30 73.25 17.57
N GLU A 24 -17.33 72.58 17.00
CA GLU A 24 -17.51 71.29 16.27
C GLU A 24 -18.31 70.34 17.15
N GLN A 25 -19.54 70.00 16.77
CA GLN A 25 -20.35 69.03 17.50
C GLN A 25 -19.80 67.65 17.26
N ALA A 26 -19.07 67.12 18.22
CA ALA A 26 -18.69 65.73 18.22
C ALA A 26 -19.94 64.84 18.35
N VAL A 27 -20.17 63.96 17.39
CA VAL A 27 -21.22 62.93 17.45
C VAL A 27 -20.64 61.72 18.11
N TYR A 28 -21.23 61.26 19.20
CA TYR A 28 -20.79 60.07 19.93
C TYR A 28 -21.66 58.88 19.59
N LYS A 29 -21.02 57.71 19.24
CA LYS A 29 -21.68 56.40 19.18
C LYS A 29 -21.39 55.65 20.50
N GLU A 30 -22.43 55.17 21.12
CA GLU A 30 -22.33 54.39 22.37
C GLU A 30 -21.99 52.92 22.04
N VAL A 31 -21.03 52.35 22.78
CA VAL A 31 -20.62 50.94 22.68
C VAL A 31 -20.41 50.44 24.10
N THR A 32 -20.84 49.25 24.40
CA THR A 32 -20.70 48.62 25.74
C THR A 32 -19.39 47.86 25.82
N VAL A 33 -18.76 47.90 27.00
CA VAL A 33 -17.62 47.03 27.34
C VAL A 33 -18.15 45.60 27.50
N GLU A 34 -17.63 44.73 26.65
CA GLU A 34 -18.04 43.30 26.63
C GLU A 34 -16.91 42.43 27.18
N LYS A 35 -17.28 41.22 27.61
CA LYS A 35 -16.34 40.21 28.06
C LYS A 35 -16.47 38.99 27.15
N GLY A 36 -15.34 38.55 26.61
CA GLY A 36 -15.32 37.44 25.67
C GLY A 36 -13.92 37.07 25.19
N ASN A 37 -13.86 36.42 24.03
CA ASN A 37 -12.61 36.02 23.40
C ASN A 37 -12.27 36.97 22.26
N LEU A 38 -11.01 37.36 22.15
CA LEU A 38 -10.47 38.07 20.98
C LEU A 38 -9.53 37.15 20.21
N THR A 39 -9.78 37.06 18.94
CA THR A 39 -9.02 36.17 18.02
C THR A 39 -8.45 37.02 16.89
N ALA A 40 -7.14 36.99 16.70
CA ALA A 40 -6.51 37.52 15.51
C ALA A 40 -6.09 36.38 14.59
N GLY A 41 -6.40 36.52 13.34
CA GLY A 41 -6.13 35.50 12.34
C GLY A 41 -6.39 36.01 10.94
N VAL A 42 -6.12 35.14 9.98
CA VAL A 42 -6.45 35.33 8.57
C VAL A 42 -7.78 34.68 8.31
N THR A 43 -8.71 35.40 7.69
CA THR A 43 -10.03 34.87 7.34
C THR A 43 -10.16 34.77 5.83
N GLU A 44 -10.41 33.57 5.34
CA GLU A 44 -10.58 33.28 3.91
C GLU A 44 -11.88 32.52 3.66
N SER A 45 -12.47 32.74 2.51
CA SER A 45 -13.71 32.06 2.11
C SER A 45 -13.44 30.77 1.35
N GLY A 46 -14.26 29.76 1.59
CA GLY A 46 -14.13 28.48 0.94
C GLY A 46 -15.42 27.71 0.79
N SER A 47 -15.30 26.48 0.32
CA SER A 47 -16.42 25.56 0.15
C SER A 47 -16.20 24.25 0.88
N VAL A 48 -17.28 23.73 1.43
CA VAL A 48 -17.29 22.44 2.13
C VAL A 48 -17.27 21.29 1.12
N THR A 49 -16.46 20.30 1.41
CA THR A 49 -16.45 19.01 0.70
C THR A 49 -16.69 17.89 1.73
N ILE A 50 -17.60 17.01 1.42
CA ILE A 50 -17.85 15.80 2.20
C ILE A 50 -17.23 14.64 1.45
N GLY A 51 -16.37 13.88 2.10
CA GLY A 51 -15.83 12.65 1.54
C GLY A 51 -16.93 11.66 1.18
N THR A 52 -16.62 10.71 0.34
CA THR A 52 -17.54 9.63 -0.04
C THR A 52 -16.95 8.29 0.33
N LEU A 53 -17.84 7.34 0.63
CA LEU A 53 -17.53 5.93 0.83
C LEU A 53 -18.31 5.14 -0.20
N ASP A 54 -17.61 4.42 -1.05
CA ASP A 54 -18.22 3.58 -2.07
C ASP A 54 -18.38 2.17 -1.51
N GLN A 55 -19.61 1.69 -1.51
CA GLN A 55 -19.91 0.29 -1.26
C GLN A 55 -19.84 -0.46 -2.58
N THR A 56 -18.80 -1.25 -2.74
CA THR A 56 -18.60 -2.12 -3.90
C THR A 56 -19.03 -3.54 -3.55
N LEU A 57 -19.63 -4.22 -4.51
CA LEU A 57 -19.95 -5.63 -4.40
C LEU A 57 -18.85 -6.43 -5.10
N ASP A 58 -17.81 -6.79 -4.34
CA ASP A 58 -16.67 -7.53 -4.86
C ASP A 58 -16.74 -8.99 -4.40
N PHE A 59 -16.91 -9.88 -5.36
CA PHE A 59 -16.92 -11.32 -5.22
C PHE A 59 -16.29 -11.96 -6.46
N SER A 60 -15.39 -11.24 -7.14
CA SER A 60 -14.70 -11.77 -8.30
C SER A 60 -13.68 -12.80 -7.88
N GLU A 61 -13.67 -13.92 -8.56
CA GLU A 61 -12.41 -14.60 -8.76
C GLU A 61 -11.41 -13.55 -9.24
N ASP A 62 -10.50 -13.14 -8.36
CA ASP A 62 -9.33 -12.41 -8.78
C ASP A 62 -8.56 -13.37 -9.69
N SER A 63 -8.97 -13.42 -10.95
CA SER A 63 -8.14 -13.97 -12.00
C SER A 63 -6.93 -13.05 -12.06
N SER A 64 -6.09 -13.18 -11.02
CA SER A 64 -4.72 -12.76 -11.08
C SER A 64 -4.20 -13.40 -12.35
N SER A 65 -4.24 -12.63 -13.43
CA SER A 65 -3.50 -12.88 -14.63
C SER A 65 -2.03 -12.96 -14.19
N ALA A 66 -1.68 -14.14 -13.68
CA ALA A 66 -0.31 -14.58 -13.62
C ALA A 66 0.17 -14.42 -15.06
N SER A 67 0.83 -13.29 -15.30
CA SER A 67 1.58 -13.07 -16.51
C SER A 67 2.68 -14.13 -16.50
N THR A 68 2.33 -15.31 -16.95
CA THR A 68 3.27 -16.35 -17.33
C THR A 68 4.14 -15.71 -18.38
N GLN A 69 5.29 -15.20 -17.98
CA GLN A 69 6.38 -14.96 -18.91
C GLN A 69 6.73 -16.31 -19.51
N ASN A 70 5.99 -16.68 -20.55
CA ASN A 70 6.25 -17.82 -21.38
C ASN A 70 7.55 -17.53 -22.14
N ASN A 71 8.65 -18.02 -21.59
CA ASN A 71 9.89 -18.15 -22.31
C ASN A 71 9.73 -19.35 -23.25
N SER A 72 9.07 -19.11 -24.40
CA SER A 72 8.79 -20.12 -25.39
C SER A 72 10.05 -20.40 -26.21
N SER A 73 10.59 -21.58 -26.00
CA SER A 73 11.32 -22.29 -27.05
C SER A 73 10.99 -23.78 -26.91
N ALA A 74 10.02 -24.23 -27.69
CA ALA A 74 10.07 -25.49 -28.46
C ALA A 74 8.70 -25.86 -29.05
N GLN A 75 8.58 -25.69 -30.35
CA GLN A 75 8.09 -26.66 -31.35
C GLN A 75 6.78 -27.46 -31.10
N ASN A 76 5.75 -26.97 -31.79
CA ASN A 76 4.93 -27.73 -32.77
C ASN A 76 4.45 -29.15 -32.39
N SER A 77 3.19 -29.24 -31.98
CA SER A 77 2.31 -30.36 -32.38
C SER A 77 0.88 -29.86 -32.44
N ALA A 78 0.30 -29.96 -33.61
CA ALA A 78 -1.09 -29.69 -33.88
C ALA A 78 -2.01 -30.67 -33.10
N GLY A 79 -2.97 -30.14 -32.37
CA GLY A 79 -4.05 -30.87 -31.74
C GLY A 79 -5.19 -29.90 -31.50
N GLU A 80 -6.16 -29.86 -32.42
CA GLU A 80 -7.43 -29.16 -32.33
C GLU A 80 -8.19 -29.68 -31.12
N ASN A 81 -8.53 -28.81 -30.19
CA ASN A 81 -9.86 -28.61 -29.63
C ASN A 81 -9.79 -27.68 -28.41
N ALA A 82 -9.54 -26.38 -28.64
CA ALA A 82 -9.90 -25.37 -27.67
C ALA A 82 -11.41 -25.16 -27.83
N THR A 83 -12.20 -25.89 -27.09
CA THR A 83 -13.58 -25.50 -26.80
C THR A 83 -13.46 -24.19 -26.02
N SER A 84 -13.68 -23.08 -26.70
CA SER A 84 -13.93 -21.79 -26.05
C SER A 84 -15.16 -21.97 -25.19
N SER A 85 -14.98 -22.28 -23.92
CA SER A 85 -16.00 -22.05 -22.91
C SER A 85 -16.10 -20.54 -22.77
N THR A 86 -17.03 -19.94 -23.51
CA THR A 86 -17.55 -18.63 -23.19
C THR A 86 -18.21 -18.81 -21.82
N SER A 87 -17.48 -18.56 -20.73
CA SER A 87 -18.11 -18.34 -19.44
C SER A 87 -18.95 -17.07 -19.62
N THR A 88 -20.24 -17.24 -19.85
CA THR A 88 -21.22 -16.19 -19.57
C THR A 88 -21.07 -15.95 -18.07
N ALA A 89 -20.30 -14.92 -17.69
CA ALA A 89 -20.22 -14.49 -16.29
C ALA A 89 -21.66 -14.32 -15.81
N SER A 90 -22.05 -15.10 -14.82
CA SER A 90 -23.38 -14.98 -14.23
C SER A 90 -23.49 -13.60 -13.63
N THR A 91 -24.50 -12.84 -14.05
CA THR A 91 -24.77 -11.49 -13.56
C THR A 91 -25.88 -11.54 -12.53
N LEU A 92 -25.77 -10.73 -11.50
CA LEU A 92 -26.82 -10.58 -10.49
C LEU A 92 -27.86 -9.58 -10.97
N GLU A 93 -29.13 -9.93 -10.93
CA GLU A 93 -30.25 -9.08 -11.37
C GLU A 93 -30.94 -8.47 -10.16
N VAL A 94 -31.19 -7.15 -10.22
CA VAL A 94 -31.87 -6.39 -9.18
C VAL A 94 -33.38 -6.63 -9.24
N GLU A 95 -33.97 -7.18 -8.17
CA GLU A 95 -35.42 -7.35 -8.03
C GLU A 95 -36.08 -6.05 -7.57
N THR A 96 -35.54 -5.43 -6.52
CA THR A 96 -36.14 -4.26 -5.87
C THR A 96 -35.07 -3.38 -5.26
N VAL A 97 -35.27 -2.07 -5.34
CA VAL A 97 -34.43 -1.05 -4.68
C VAL A 97 -35.25 -0.44 -3.54
N TYR A 98 -34.68 -0.39 -2.32
CA TYR A 98 -35.37 0.07 -1.11
C TYR A 98 -35.07 1.52 -0.74
N VAL A 99 -34.01 2.09 -1.30
CA VAL A 99 -33.46 3.40 -0.95
C VAL A 99 -33.32 4.29 -2.20
N ALA A 100 -33.15 5.58 -2.00
CA ALA A 100 -32.93 6.54 -3.08
C ALA A 100 -31.80 7.52 -2.74
N ALA A 101 -31.19 8.12 -3.75
CA ALA A 101 -30.24 9.19 -3.57
C ALA A 101 -30.83 10.34 -2.74
N GLY A 102 -30.09 10.87 -1.80
CA GLY A 102 -30.51 11.85 -0.80
C GLY A 102 -31.15 11.26 0.46
N GLN A 103 -31.34 9.95 0.55
CA GLN A 103 -31.89 9.28 1.73
C GLN A 103 -30.78 8.97 2.73
N SER A 104 -31.01 9.26 4.03
CA SER A 104 -30.14 8.83 5.10
C SER A 104 -30.46 7.39 5.50
N VAL A 105 -29.43 6.56 5.59
CA VAL A 105 -29.50 5.14 5.97
C VAL A 105 -28.51 4.86 7.09
N ALA A 106 -28.84 3.87 7.92
CA ALA A 106 -27.94 3.36 8.95
C ALA A 106 -27.27 2.08 8.42
N GLU A 107 -26.09 1.78 8.95
CA GLU A 107 -25.44 0.50 8.75
C GLU A 107 -26.41 -0.66 9.02
N GLY A 108 -26.41 -1.68 8.17
CA GLY A 108 -27.32 -2.79 8.23
C GLY A 108 -28.73 -2.54 7.69
N ALA A 109 -29.03 -1.35 7.15
CA ALA A 109 -30.30 -1.11 6.47
C ALA A 109 -30.30 -1.74 5.06
N PRO A 110 -31.44 -2.27 4.56
CA PRO A 110 -31.51 -2.84 3.22
C PRO A 110 -31.39 -1.76 2.15
N ILE A 111 -30.47 -1.93 1.18
CA ILE A 111 -30.29 -1.06 0.02
C ILE A 111 -31.10 -1.55 -1.15
N LEU A 112 -30.85 -2.77 -1.59
CA LEU A 112 -31.53 -3.41 -2.71
C LEU A 112 -31.63 -4.92 -2.50
N LYS A 113 -32.51 -5.55 -3.24
CA LYS A 113 -32.67 -7.00 -3.25
C LYS A 113 -32.44 -7.55 -4.66
N LEU A 114 -31.70 -8.62 -4.74
CA LEU A 114 -31.43 -9.37 -5.97
C LEU A 114 -32.50 -10.45 -6.20
N THR A 115 -32.68 -10.86 -7.45
CA THR A 115 -33.57 -11.96 -7.77
C THR A 115 -33.03 -13.28 -7.24
N GLU A 116 -33.89 -14.11 -6.64
CA GLU A 116 -33.50 -15.40 -6.09
C GLU A 116 -32.86 -16.31 -7.16
N GLU A 117 -33.31 -16.22 -8.41
CA GLU A 117 -32.77 -17.01 -9.52
C GLU A 117 -31.33 -16.63 -9.86
N SER A 118 -31.02 -15.33 -9.93
CA SER A 118 -29.65 -14.86 -10.22
C SER A 118 -28.67 -15.17 -9.09
N VAL A 119 -29.09 -15.01 -7.84
CA VAL A 119 -28.29 -15.35 -6.65
C VAL A 119 -28.01 -16.85 -6.62
N ALA A 120 -29.02 -17.68 -6.80
CA ALA A 120 -28.86 -19.14 -6.81
C ALA A 120 -27.98 -19.64 -7.97
N SER A 121 -28.10 -19.02 -9.16
CA SER A 121 -27.24 -19.34 -10.30
C SER A 121 -25.78 -18.96 -10.03
N TYR A 122 -25.55 -17.76 -9.53
CA TYR A 122 -24.19 -17.29 -9.22
C TYR A 122 -23.51 -18.13 -8.14
N LYS A 123 -24.23 -18.39 -7.05
CA LYS A 123 -23.74 -19.27 -5.96
C LYS A 123 -23.38 -20.67 -6.48
N LYS A 124 -24.20 -21.23 -7.37
CA LYS A 124 -23.94 -22.53 -7.97
C LYS A 124 -22.66 -22.52 -8.80
N ASP A 125 -22.41 -21.45 -9.56
CA ASP A 125 -21.18 -21.31 -10.36
C ASP A 125 -19.94 -21.25 -9.45
N LEU A 126 -20.00 -20.53 -8.30
CA LEU A 126 -18.94 -20.52 -7.30
C LEU A 126 -18.73 -21.88 -6.64
N GLU A 127 -19.81 -22.61 -6.29
CA GLU A 127 -19.72 -23.99 -5.76
C GLU A 127 -19.11 -24.95 -6.78
N GLU A 128 -19.41 -24.78 -8.08
CA GLU A 128 -18.78 -25.53 -9.17
C GLU A 128 -17.29 -25.22 -9.27
N ALA A 129 -16.89 -23.93 -9.19
CA ALA A 129 -15.48 -23.52 -9.19
C ALA A 129 -14.69 -24.15 -8.02
N VAL A 130 -15.25 -24.14 -6.81
CA VAL A 130 -14.66 -24.82 -5.63
C VAL A 130 -14.52 -26.33 -5.88
N THR A 131 -15.51 -26.97 -6.53
CA THR A 131 -15.47 -28.39 -6.84
C THR A 131 -14.42 -28.72 -7.89
N GLU A 132 -14.27 -27.88 -8.90
CA GLU A 132 -13.25 -28.01 -9.94
C GLU A 132 -11.86 -27.82 -9.34
N ALA A 133 -11.66 -26.80 -8.49
CA ALA A 133 -10.39 -26.56 -7.81
C ALA A 133 -10.00 -27.72 -6.87
N LYS A 134 -10.96 -28.34 -6.14
CA LYS A 134 -10.72 -29.55 -5.34
C LYS A 134 -10.27 -30.73 -6.21
N THR A 135 -10.85 -30.85 -7.38
CA THR A 135 -10.47 -31.89 -8.36
C THR A 135 -9.04 -31.61 -8.87
N ALA A 136 -8.73 -30.36 -9.20
CA ALA A 136 -7.40 -29.96 -9.64
C ALA A 136 -6.31 -30.25 -8.59
N VAL A 137 -6.56 -30.00 -7.31
CA VAL A 137 -5.66 -30.38 -6.21
C VAL A 137 -5.40 -31.89 -6.20
N SER A 138 -6.44 -32.70 -6.38
CA SER A 138 -6.29 -34.15 -6.43
C SER A 138 -5.48 -34.62 -7.64
N GLU A 139 -5.72 -34.02 -8.80
CA GLU A 139 -4.99 -34.33 -10.03
C GLU A 139 -3.53 -33.88 -9.97
N ALA A 140 -3.26 -32.69 -9.42
CA ALA A 140 -1.92 -32.21 -9.16
C ALA A 140 -1.16 -33.14 -8.22
N GLY A 141 -1.81 -33.61 -7.15
CA GLY A 141 -1.25 -34.61 -6.23
C GLY A 141 -0.87 -35.93 -6.90
N LEU A 142 -1.74 -36.48 -7.76
CA LEU A 142 -1.45 -37.68 -8.53
C LEU A 142 -0.35 -37.50 -9.57
N SER A 143 -0.31 -36.33 -10.22
CA SER A 143 0.73 -35.96 -11.18
C SER A 143 2.08 -35.83 -10.49
N ALA A 144 2.13 -35.12 -9.37
CA ALA A 144 3.33 -34.96 -8.55
C ALA A 144 3.90 -36.30 -8.08
N GLU A 145 3.05 -37.22 -7.63
CA GLU A 145 3.50 -38.56 -7.21
C GLU A 145 4.14 -39.33 -8.39
N LYS A 146 3.54 -39.28 -9.57
CA LYS A 146 4.12 -39.90 -10.79
C LYS A 146 5.47 -39.27 -11.15
N GLN A 147 5.57 -37.95 -11.08
CA GLN A 147 6.83 -37.23 -11.36
C GLN A 147 7.93 -37.63 -10.36
N LYS A 148 7.63 -37.65 -9.06
CA LYS A 148 8.55 -38.04 -7.99
C LYS A 148 9.03 -39.49 -8.15
N VAL A 149 8.12 -40.40 -8.48
CA VAL A 149 8.48 -41.80 -8.75
C VAL A 149 9.41 -41.93 -9.96
N SER A 150 9.11 -41.22 -11.05
CA SER A 150 9.95 -41.20 -12.27
C SER A 150 11.33 -40.60 -11.99
N ALA A 151 11.37 -39.46 -11.31
CA ALA A 151 12.60 -38.79 -10.93
C ALA A 151 13.48 -39.67 -10.03
N SER A 152 12.86 -40.33 -9.02
CA SER A 152 13.52 -41.27 -8.12
C SER A 152 14.10 -42.47 -8.86
N TYR A 153 13.36 -43.03 -9.84
CA TYR A 153 13.85 -44.12 -10.66
C TYR A 153 15.09 -43.71 -11.46
N SER A 154 15.05 -42.57 -12.14
CA SER A 154 16.17 -42.06 -12.94
C SER A 154 17.40 -41.79 -12.09
N TYR A 155 17.23 -41.20 -10.93
CA TYR A 155 18.31 -40.94 -9.95
C TYR A 155 18.95 -42.24 -9.49
N ASN A 156 18.14 -43.22 -9.04
CA ASN A 156 18.62 -44.52 -8.55
C ASN A 156 19.35 -45.29 -9.64
N LEU A 157 18.86 -45.25 -10.89
CA LEU A 157 19.52 -45.90 -12.03
C LEU A 157 20.92 -45.29 -12.26
N SER A 158 21.03 -43.98 -12.35
CA SER A 158 22.31 -43.31 -12.59
C SER A 158 23.32 -43.54 -11.43
N THR A 159 22.84 -43.62 -10.17
CA THR A 159 23.69 -43.93 -9.01
C THR A 159 24.17 -45.37 -9.05
N ALA A 160 23.33 -46.33 -9.50
CA ALA A 160 23.72 -47.71 -9.68
C ALA A 160 24.76 -47.87 -10.81
N GLU A 161 24.60 -47.15 -11.93
CA GLU A 161 25.54 -47.10 -13.04
C GLU A 161 26.91 -46.54 -12.60
N GLU A 162 26.95 -45.48 -11.77
CA GLU A 162 28.18 -44.96 -11.17
C GLU A 162 28.88 -45.98 -10.32
N SER A 163 28.15 -46.70 -9.45
CA SER A 163 28.72 -47.75 -8.60
C SER A 163 29.35 -48.88 -9.43
N VAL A 164 28.67 -49.34 -10.47
CA VAL A 164 29.19 -50.35 -11.40
C VAL A 164 30.43 -49.84 -12.19
N ALA A 165 30.42 -48.60 -12.61
CA ALA A 165 31.56 -47.98 -13.29
C ALA A 165 32.78 -47.89 -12.33
N GLN A 166 32.58 -47.55 -11.07
CA GLN A 166 33.66 -47.54 -10.07
C GLN A 166 34.28 -48.93 -9.85
N GLU A 167 33.43 -49.93 -9.64
CA GLU A 167 33.91 -51.33 -9.47
C GLU A 167 34.66 -51.80 -10.69
N THR A 168 34.19 -51.50 -11.91
CA THR A 168 34.79 -51.85 -13.20
C THR A 168 36.16 -51.18 -13.34
N TYR A 169 36.23 -49.87 -13.00
CA TYR A 169 37.47 -49.11 -13.01
C TYR A 169 38.53 -49.75 -12.09
N GLU A 170 38.16 -50.01 -10.82
CA GLU A 170 39.06 -50.62 -9.86
C GLU A 170 39.59 -51.99 -10.31
N ALA A 171 38.73 -52.85 -10.84
CA ALA A 171 39.08 -54.15 -11.37
C ALA A 171 40.03 -54.04 -12.57
N ALA A 172 39.76 -53.10 -13.51
CA ALA A 172 40.59 -52.86 -14.66
C ALA A 172 42.00 -52.35 -14.29
N ILE A 173 42.09 -51.39 -13.37
CA ILE A 173 43.38 -50.86 -12.90
C ILE A 173 44.19 -51.93 -12.20
N LYS A 174 43.57 -52.75 -11.37
CA LYS A 174 44.24 -53.88 -10.73
C LYS A 174 44.81 -54.88 -11.74
N GLN A 175 44.02 -55.33 -12.71
CA GLN A 175 44.47 -56.24 -13.73
C GLN A 175 45.61 -55.67 -14.61
N LEU A 176 45.53 -54.39 -14.95
CA LEU A 176 46.58 -53.72 -15.71
C LEU A 176 47.88 -53.58 -14.92
N GLN A 177 47.78 -53.31 -13.64
CA GLN A 177 48.94 -53.23 -12.73
C GLN A 177 49.61 -54.59 -12.56
N GLU A 178 48.83 -55.67 -12.34
CA GLU A 178 49.33 -57.03 -12.24
C GLU A 178 50.10 -57.42 -13.50
N ALA A 179 49.60 -57.08 -14.70
CA ALA A 179 50.33 -57.34 -15.95
C ALA A 179 51.65 -56.56 -16.11
N VAL A 180 51.75 -55.36 -15.54
CA VAL A 180 52.99 -54.59 -15.49
C VAL A 180 53.98 -55.23 -14.52
N ASP A 181 53.49 -55.64 -13.33
CA ASP A 181 54.30 -56.23 -12.26
C ASP A 181 54.86 -57.58 -12.71
N ASP A 182 54.04 -58.46 -13.36
CA ASP A 182 54.53 -59.75 -13.92
C ASP A 182 55.59 -59.53 -15.00
N ALA A 183 55.37 -58.54 -15.90
CA ALA A 183 56.38 -58.24 -16.93
C ALA A 183 57.67 -57.66 -16.33
N GLN A 184 57.59 -56.88 -15.26
CA GLN A 184 58.74 -56.33 -14.57
C GLN A 184 59.53 -57.47 -13.85
N GLU A 185 58.82 -58.37 -13.18
CA GLU A 185 59.45 -59.55 -12.50
C GLU A 185 60.21 -60.44 -13.46
N ALA A 186 59.66 -60.69 -14.68
CA ALA A 186 60.32 -61.44 -15.73
C ALA A 186 61.60 -60.75 -16.22
N VAL A 187 61.59 -59.41 -16.40
CA VAL A 187 62.78 -58.63 -16.78
C VAL A 187 63.84 -58.70 -15.65
N ASP A 188 63.45 -58.52 -14.38
CA ASP A 188 64.36 -58.53 -13.23
C ASP A 188 64.98 -59.91 -13.07
N THR A 189 64.22 -60.98 -13.26
CA THR A 189 64.69 -62.35 -13.27
C THR A 189 65.74 -62.58 -14.36
N SER A 190 65.48 -62.19 -15.58
CA SER A 190 66.39 -62.30 -16.72
C SER A 190 67.70 -61.48 -16.49
N ALA A 191 67.52 -60.23 -15.96
CA ALA A 191 68.68 -59.39 -15.58
C ALA A 191 69.58 -60.05 -14.52
N SER A 192 68.95 -60.69 -13.54
CA SER A 192 69.71 -61.43 -12.49
C SER A 192 70.44 -62.62 -13.09
N LEU A 193 69.89 -63.33 -14.07
CA LEU A 193 70.53 -64.45 -14.74
C LEU A 193 71.66 -63.98 -15.65
N ILE A 194 71.54 -62.88 -16.32
CA ILE A 194 72.62 -62.23 -17.10
C ILE A 194 73.82 -61.92 -16.17
N ASN A 195 73.53 -61.29 -15.03
CA ASN A 195 74.61 -61.01 -14.02
C ASN A 195 75.30 -62.27 -13.56
N TYR A 196 74.53 -63.34 -13.27
CA TYR A 196 75.09 -64.62 -12.88
C TYR A 196 75.99 -65.22 -13.94
N TYR A 197 75.60 -65.26 -15.23
CA TYR A 197 76.43 -65.75 -16.32
C TYR A 197 77.65 -64.89 -16.51
N GLN A 198 77.61 -63.61 -16.37
CA GLN A 198 78.74 -62.69 -16.46
C GLN A 198 79.79 -63.00 -15.31
N GLU A 199 79.31 -63.18 -14.08
CA GLU A 199 80.17 -63.54 -12.93
C GLU A 199 80.84 -64.90 -13.17
N GLN A 200 80.15 -65.90 -13.74
CA GLN A 200 80.74 -67.21 -14.05
C GLN A 200 81.81 -67.14 -15.15
N ILE A 201 81.55 -66.31 -16.18
CA ILE A 201 82.52 -66.10 -17.24
C ILE A 201 83.76 -65.42 -16.71
N ASP A 202 83.59 -64.42 -15.87
CA ASP A 202 84.73 -63.76 -15.19
C ASP A 202 85.54 -64.72 -14.29
N ALA A 203 84.88 -65.78 -13.76
CA ALA A 203 85.47 -66.86 -13.02
C ALA A 203 86.14 -67.96 -13.91
N GLY A 204 86.06 -67.80 -15.26
CA GLY A 204 86.73 -68.71 -16.22
C GLY A 204 85.86 -69.85 -16.75
N VAL A 205 84.50 -69.80 -16.52
CA VAL A 205 83.53 -70.75 -17.08
C VAL A 205 83.08 -70.28 -18.43
N ASP A 206 83.14 -71.11 -19.49
CA ASP A 206 82.57 -70.66 -20.82
C ASP A 206 81.08 -70.80 -20.86
N LEU A 207 80.35 -69.66 -20.60
CA LEU A 207 78.91 -69.51 -20.71
C LEU A 207 78.55 -68.40 -21.69
N SER A 208 79.40 -68.03 -22.61
CA SER A 208 79.25 -66.95 -23.57
C SER A 208 78.02 -67.11 -24.43
N ALA A 209 77.68 -68.31 -24.85
CA ALA A 209 76.45 -68.59 -25.67
C ALA A 209 75.19 -68.41 -24.86
N SER A 210 75.20 -68.92 -23.60
CA SER A 210 74.04 -68.76 -22.70
C SER A 210 73.82 -67.30 -22.32
N LEU A 211 74.91 -66.53 -22.15
CA LEU A 211 74.77 -65.07 -21.93
C LEU A 211 74.13 -64.35 -23.10
N THR A 212 74.55 -64.70 -24.33
CA THR A 212 74.01 -64.10 -25.54
C THR A 212 72.50 -64.41 -25.70
N GLU A 213 72.13 -65.67 -25.50
CA GLU A 213 70.71 -66.09 -25.52
C GLU A 213 69.88 -65.39 -24.47
N GLU A 214 70.38 -65.21 -23.24
CA GLU A 214 69.68 -64.53 -22.18
C GLU A 214 69.59 -63.02 -22.44
N GLN A 215 70.58 -62.41 -23.07
CA GLN A 215 70.50 -61.00 -23.50
C GLN A 215 69.42 -60.80 -24.55
N GLU A 216 69.32 -61.70 -25.52
CA GLU A 216 68.18 -61.65 -26.48
C GLU A 216 66.84 -61.87 -25.82
N ASN A 217 66.78 -62.76 -24.83
CA ASN A 217 65.59 -62.98 -24.00
C ASN A 217 65.20 -61.73 -23.19
N TYR A 218 66.13 -61.06 -22.57
CA TYR A 218 66.01 -59.83 -21.84
C TYR A 218 65.37 -58.72 -22.74
N ASP A 219 65.93 -58.55 -23.95
CA ASP A 219 65.41 -57.56 -24.91
C ASP A 219 63.95 -57.82 -25.29
N LYS A 220 63.55 -59.09 -25.47
CA LYS A 220 62.18 -59.50 -25.73
C LYS A 220 61.25 -59.21 -24.52
N LEU A 221 61.72 -59.51 -23.29
CA LEU A 221 61.00 -59.27 -22.05
C LEU A 221 60.87 -57.78 -21.80
N TYR A 222 61.95 -57.02 -22.00
CA TYR A 222 61.89 -55.55 -21.89
C TYR A 222 60.92 -54.92 -22.85
N THR A 223 60.84 -55.40 -24.09
CA THR A 223 59.86 -54.97 -25.09
C THR A 223 58.42 -55.26 -24.61
N LYS A 224 58.17 -56.42 -23.96
CA LYS A 224 56.89 -56.75 -23.36
C LYS A 224 56.54 -55.84 -22.20
N LEU A 225 57.51 -55.51 -21.30
CA LEU A 225 57.32 -54.60 -20.21
C LEU A 225 56.92 -53.20 -20.69
N VAL A 226 57.62 -52.68 -21.71
CA VAL A 226 57.27 -51.40 -22.35
C VAL A 226 55.83 -51.44 -22.91
N ALA A 227 55.45 -52.54 -23.58
CA ALA A 227 54.10 -52.72 -24.09
C ALA A 227 53.06 -52.79 -22.96
N ALA A 228 53.34 -53.49 -21.83
CA ALA A 228 52.45 -53.55 -20.69
C ALA A 228 52.27 -52.14 -20.05
N LYS A 229 53.36 -51.39 -19.86
CA LYS A 229 53.31 -50.01 -19.35
C LYS A 229 52.51 -49.06 -20.27
N ASN A 230 52.68 -49.15 -21.57
CA ASN A 230 51.90 -48.35 -22.53
C ASN A 230 50.43 -48.77 -22.51
N ASN A 231 50.14 -50.08 -22.43
CA ASN A 231 48.78 -50.55 -22.32
C ASN A 231 48.12 -50.08 -21.00
N TYR A 232 48.85 -50.14 -19.89
CA TYR A 232 48.40 -49.59 -18.61
C TYR A 232 48.00 -48.12 -18.77
N THR A 233 48.91 -47.28 -19.29
CA THR A 233 48.65 -45.85 -19.48
C THR A 233 47.43 -45.58 -20.35
N THR A 234 47.29 -46.27 -21.49
CA THR A 234 46.20 -46.05 -22.41
C THR A 234 44.84 -46.52 -21.85
N LYS A 235 44.83 -47.72 -21.27
CA LYS A 235 43.62 -48.35 -20.75
C LYS A 235 43.17 -47.75 -19.41
N SER A 236 44.09 -47.26 -18.55
CA SER A 236 43.69 -46.54 -17.34
C SER A 236 43.00 -45.23 -17.68
N ILE A 237 43.47 -44.48 -18.68
CA ILE A 237 42.84 -43.25 -19.15
C ILE A 237 41.43 -43.53 -19.71
N GLU A 238 41.28 -44.62 -20.49
CA GLU A 238 39.94 -45.00 -21.03
C GLU A 238 38.98 -45.38 -19.86
N ALA A 239 39.44 -46.16 -18.89
CA ALA A 239 38.66 -46.56 -17.73
C ALA A 239 38.28 -45.36 -16.86
N GLU A 240 39.27 -44.45 -16.59
CA GLU A 240 39.01 -43.21 -15.84
C GLU A 240 37.99 -42.33 -16.54
N LYS A 241 38.06 -42.19 -17.84
CA LYS A 241 37.07 -41.44 -18.61
C LYS A 241 35.67 -42.00 -18.45
N THR A 242 35.50 -43.33 -18.54
CA THR A 242 34.20 -43.99 -18.37
C THR A 242 33.61 -43.75 -16.93
N LEU A 243 34.50 -43.86 -15.92
CA LEU A 243 34.10 -43.54 -14.52
C LEU A 243 33.65 -42.08 -14.39
N LYS A 244 34.43 -41.16 -14.95
CA LYS A 244 34.10 -39.72 -14.91
C LYS A 244 32.79 -39.36 -15.57
N GLU A 245 32.48 -40.05 -16.68
CA GLU A 245 31.19 -39.90 -17.39
C GLU A 245 30.03 -40.40 -16.53
N ALA A 246 30.20 -41.53 -15.83
CA ALA A 246 29.19 -42.06 -14.90
C ALA A 246 28.96 -41.16 -13.67
N GLU A 247 30.07 -40.67 -13.03
CA GLU A 247 30.03 -39.72 -11.93
C GLU A 247 29.26 -38.43 -12.31
N LEU A 248 29.55 -37.89 -13.51
CA LEU A 248 28.85 -36.68 -14.01
C LEU A 248 27.37 -36.94 -14.26
N SER A 249 27.05 -38.13 -14.82
CA SER A 249 25.66 -38.55 -15.04
C SER A 249 24.89 -38.63 -13.71
N ALA A 250 25.45 -39.28 -12.70
CA ALA A 250 24.84 -39.40 -11.38
C ALA A 250 24.65 -38.05 -10.70
N LYS A 251 25.64 -37.16 -10.79
CA LYS A 251 25.55 -35.78 -10.28
C LYS A 251 24.43 -34.98 -10.97
N ASN A 252 24.34 -35.09 -12.30
CA ASN A 252 23.27 -34.41 -13.05
C ASN A 252 21.90 -34.98 -12.70
N ALA A 253 21.78 -36.30 -12.54
CA ALA A 253 20.55 -36.96 -12.13
C ALA A 253 20.09 -36.51 -10.72
N SER A 254 21.04 -36.31 -9.80
CA SER A 254 20.75 -35.76 -8.47
C SER A 254 20.19 -34.35 -8.53
N SER A 255 20.79 -33.49 -9.36
CA SER A 255 20.30 -32.13 -9.57
C SER A 255 18.92 -32.11 -10.21
N GLN A 256 18.71 -32.95 -11.22
CA GLN A 256 17.42 -33.06 -11.91
C GLN A 256 16.32 -33.60 -10.96
N TYR A 257 16.65 -34.60 -10.14
CA TYR A 257 15.73 -35.09 -9.12
C TYR A 257 15.24 -33.99 -8.19
N SER A 258 16.15 -33.12 -7.71
CA SER A 258 15.78 -32.01 -6.86
C SER A 258 14.86 -31.01 -7.55
N VAL A 259 15.10 -30.71 -8.82
CA VAL A 259 14.26 -29.81 -9.63
C VAL A 259 12.87 -30.42 -9.86
N ASP A 260 12.82 -31.70 -10.25
CA ASP A 260 11.57 -32.39 -10.54
C ASP A 260 10.66 -32.52 -9.30
N VAL A 261 11.28 -32.82 -8.13
CA VAL A 261 10.53 -32.87 -6.87
C VAL A 261 10.02 -31.49 -6.46
N SER A 262 10.86 -30.45 -6.58
CA SER A 262 10.42 -29.08 -6.26
C SER A 262 9.34 -28.58 -7.21
N GLY A 263 9.44 -28.89 -8.49
CA GLY A 263 8.40 -28.56 -9.47
C GLY A 263 7.07 -29.23 -9.13
N ALA A 264 7.12 -30.53 -8.82
CA ALA A 264 5.92 -31.28 -8.43
C ALA A 264 5.27 -30.76 -7.12
N ASP A 265 6.06 -30.26 -6.17
CA ASP A 265 5.54 -29.65 -4.95
C ASP A 265 4.92 -28.26 -5.21
N ASN A 266 5.50 -27.49 -6.14
CA ASN A 266 4.93 -26.21 -6.57
C ASN A 266 3.59 -26.39 -7.26
N ASP A 267 3.46 -27.37 -8.17
CA ASP A 267 2.19 -27.66 -8.85
C ASP A 267 1.05 -27.95 -7.88
N ILE A 268 1.36 -28.65 -6.76
CA ILE A 268 0.38 -28.90 -5.69
C ILE A 268 0.03 -27.62 -4.93
N THR A 269 1.02 -26.76 -4.70
CA THR A 269 0.83 -25.49 -3.99
C THR A 269 -0.05 -24.57 -4.83
N ASP A 270 0.25 -24.39 -6.09
CA ASP A 270 -0.53 -23.56 -7.02
C ASP A 270 -1.99 -24.02 -7.13
N ALA A 271 -2.20 -25.34 -7.17
CA ALA A 271 -3.56 -25.88 -7.16
C ALA A 271 -4.31 -25.64 -5.84
N LYS A 272 -3.61 -25.65 -4.70
CA LYS A 272 -4.20 -25.33 -3.39
C LYS A 272 -4.51 -23.85 -3.23
N ASP A 273 -3.65 -22.97 -3.76
CA ASP A 273 -3.88 -21.53 -3.76
C ASP A 273 -5.13 -21.21 -4.60
N THR A 274 -5.27 -21.81 -5.78
CA THR A 274 -6.50 -21.71 -6.58
C THR A 274 -7.75 -22.20 -5.84
N LEU A 275 -7.64 -23.28 -5.03
CA LEU A 275 -8.75 -23.75 -4.21
C LEU A 275 -9.08 -22.74 -3.11
N SER A 276 -8.07 -22.17 -2.46
CA SER A 276 -8.27 -21.16 -1.41
C SER A 276 -8.99 -19.93 -1.96
N ASP A 277 -8.58 -19.45 -3.13
CA ASP A 277 -9.19 -18.31 -3.79
C ASP A 277 -10.67 -18.57 -4.14
N ALA A 278 -10.97 -19.77 -4.66
CA ALA A 278 -12.34 -20.15 -4.97
C ALA A 278 -13.23 -20.33 -3.70
N GLU A 279 -12.67 -20.83 -2.60
CA GLU A 279 -13.38 -20.92 -1.32
C GLU A 279 -13.61 -19.54 -0.70
N GLU A 280 -12.63 -18.62 -0.80
CA GLU A 280 -12.74 -17.23 -0.34
C GLU A 280 -13.80 -16.47 -1.14
N ALA A 281 -13.81 -16.58 -2.46
CA ALA A 281 -14.83 -15.96 -3.31
C ALA A 281 -16.25 -16.41 -2.96
N LEU A 282 -16.44 -17.68 -2.63
CA LEU A 282 -17.74 -18.19 -2.19
C LEU A 282 -18.13 -17.63 -0.81
N GLU A 283 -17.18 -17.54 0.13
CA GLU A 283 -17.41 -16.99 1.48
C GLU A 283 -17.72 -15.49 1.41
N GLU A 284 -16.97 -14.71 0.61
CA GLU A 284 -17.22 -13.29 0.39
C GLU A 284 -18.60 -13.03 -0.24
N PHE A 285 -18.98 -13.84 -1.24
CA PHE A 285 -20.30 -13.77 -1.83
C PHE A 285 -21.41 -14.03 -0.81
N GLU A 286 -21.28 -15.07 0.02
CA GLU A 286 -22.25 -15.42 1.06
C GLU A 286 -22.31 -14.36 2.17
N ALA A 287 -21.19 -13.67 2.45
CA ALA A 287 -21.14 -12.60 3.43
C ALA A 287 -21.74 -11.28 2.92
N ALA A 288 -21.51 -10.97 1.64
CA ALA A 288 -21.95 -9.71 1.02
C ALA A 288 -23.46 -9.70 0.73
N ILE A 289 -24.03 -10.87 0.51
CA ILE A 289 -25.46 -11.02 0.15
C ILE A 289 -26.18 -11.76 1.28
N GLY A 290 -27.20 -11.12 1.85
CA GLY A 290 -28.02 -11.77 2.86
C GLY A 290 -28.69 -13.06 2.34
N ASP A 291 -29.12 -13.93 3.25
CA ASP A 291 -29.73 -15.23 2.93
C ASP A 291 -30.94 -15.16 1.96
N ASP A 292 -31.56 -13.99 1.89
CA ASP A 292 -32.73 -13.69 1.04
C ASP A 292 -32.38 -12.92 -0.25
N GLY A 293 -31.10 -12.73 -0.54
CA GLY A 293 -30.60 -11.96 -1.69
C GLY A 293 -30.57 -10.45 -1.45
N THR A 294 -30.67 -9.98 -0.19
CA THR A 294 -30.67 -8.55 0.14
C THR A 294 -29.25 -8.06 0.39
N ILE A 295 -28.88 -6.93 -0.23
CA ILE A 295 -27.64 -6.20 0.04
C ILE A 295 -27.94 -5.13 1.09
N TYR A 296 -27.19 -5.13 2.16
CA TYR A 296 -27.33 -4.22 3.28
C TYR A 296 -26.25 -3.12 3.25
N ALA A 297 -26.56 -1.96 3.81
CA ALA A 297 -25.63 -0.84 3.92
C ALA A 297 -24.46 -1.20 4.84
N GLU A 298 -23.25 -1.05 4.34
CA GLU A 298 -22.01 -1.20 5.13
C GLU A 298 -21.68 0.04 5.96
N TYR A 299 -22.23 1.19 5.57
CA TYR A 299 -21.95 2.47 6.19
C TYR A 299 -23.22 3.18 6.64
N THR A 300 -23.10 3.94 7.73
CA THR A 300 -24.12 4.92 8.11
C THR A 300 -23.84 6.25 7.40
N GLY A 301 -24.79 6.78 6.65
CA GLY A 301 -24.62 8.03 5.93
C GLY A 301 -25.81 8.39 5.06
N THR A 302 -25.69 9.45 4.28
CA THR A 302 -26.66 9.79 3.25
C THR A 302 -26.18 9.22 1.92
N ILE A 303 -27.04 8.50 1.21
CA ILE A 303 -26.74 8.00 -0.13
C ILE A 303 -26.56 9.18 -1.09
N THR A 304 -25.38 9.34 -1.64
CA THR A 304 -25.08 10.40 -2.62
C THR A 304 -25.34 9.95 -4.05
N ASP A 305 -25.06 8.67 -4.33
CA ASP A 305 -25.34 8.04 -5.61
C ASP A 305 -25.81 6.60 -5.44
N LEU A 306 -26.74 6.19 -6.28
CA LEU A 306 -27.26 4.84 -6.39
C LEU A 306 -27.38 4.49 -7.87
N SER A 307 -26.51 3.62 -8.34
CA SER A 307 -26.30 3.37 -9.77
C SER A 307 -27.28 2.39 -10.40
N TYR A 308 -28.19 1.78 -9.63
CA TYR A 308 -29.03 0.66 -10.09
C TYR A 308 -30.53 0.88 -9.85
N GLU A 309 -31.32 0.38 -10.80
CA GLU A 309 -32.77 0.31 -10.73
C GLU A 309 -33.26 -1.16 -10.82
N ALA A 310 -34.52 -1.41 -10.51
CA ALA A 310 -35.10 -2.76 -10.64
C ALA A 310 -35.04 -3.25 -12.10
N GLY A 311 -34.49 -4.42 -12.32
CA GLY A 311 -34.23 -5.04 -13.62
C GLY A 311 -32.84 -4.82 -14.18
N ASP A 312 -31.99 -4.04 -13.51
CA ASP A 312 -30.60 -3.90 -13.88
C ASP A 312 -29.76 -5.10 -13.45
N THR A 313 -28.61 -5.25 -14.08
CA THR A 313 -27.65 -6.31 -13.74
C THR A 313 -26.42 -5.74 -13.08
N ILE A 314 -25.99 -6.35 -11.98
CA ILE A 314 -24.79 -6.01 -11.22
C ILE A 314 -23.69 -7.03 -11.58
N SER A 315 -22.50 -6.49 -11.90
CA SER A 315 -21.29 -7.28 -12.09
C SER A 315 -20.42 -7.19 -10.85
N SER A 316 -19.54 -8.16 -10.62
CA SER A 316 -18.52 -8.09 -9.58
C SER A 316 -17.66 -6.82 -9.70
N GLY A 317 -17.22 -6.27 -8.57
CA GLY A 317 -16.46 -5.02 -8.49
C GLY A 317 -17.26 -3.74 -8.75
N ALA A 318 -18.58 -3.84 -8.94
CA ALA A 318 -19.42 -2.68 -9.21
C ALA A 318 -19.79 -1.95 -7.92
N THR A 319 -19.74 -0.62 -7.96
CA THR A 319 -20.25 0.24 -6.88
C THR A 319 -21.78 0.20 -6.85
N VAL A 320 -22.32 -0.32 -5.77
CA VAL A 320 -23.78 -0.43 -5.56
C VAL A 320 -24.36 0.89 -5.08
N ALA A 321 -23.71 1.50 -4.11
CA ALA A 321 -24.12 2.78 -3.54
C ALA A 321 -22.90 3.58 -3.07
N THR A 322 -22.99 4.90 -3.16
CA THR A 322 -22.01 5.83 -2.61
C THR A 322 -22.63 6.58 -1.44
N PHE A 323 -21.96 6.58 -0.31
CA PHE A 323 -22.40 7.23 0.92
C PHE A 323 -21.60 8.50 1.18
N SER A 324 -22.23 9.50 1.81
CA SER A 324 -21.49 10.61 2.37
C SER A 324 -20.70 10.14 3.61
N ASN A 325 -19.41 10.43 3.62
CA ASN A 325 -18.56 10.16 4.78
C ASN A 325 -18.60 11.34 5.74
N THR A 326 -19.41 11.22 6.78
CA THR A 326 -19.54 12.28 7.79
C THR A 326 -18.29 12.44 8.67
N ASP A 327 -17.37 11.48 8.65
CA ASP A 327 -16.09 11.58 9.38
C ASP A 327 -15.02 12.35 8.57
N ALA A 328 -15.27 12.58 7.30
CA ALA A 328 -14.38 13.27 6.37
C ALA A 328 -15.04 14.54 5.78
N VAL A 329 -15.46 15.44 6.67
CA VAL A 329 -16.00 16.76 6.26
C VAL A 329 -14.89 17.79 6.36
N THR A 330 -14.61 18.43 5.24
CA THR A 330 -13.54 19.43 5.12
C THR A 330 -14.04 20.69 4.47
N ILE A 331 -13.34 21.79 4.70
CA ILE A 331 -13.54 23.04 3.94
C ILE A 331 -12.22 23.44 3.30
N THR A 332 -12.25 23.72 2.02
CA THR A 332 -11.07 24.16 1.28
C THR A 332 -11.16 25.65 1.00
N VAL A 333 -10.13 26.37 1.37
CA VAL A 333 -9.99 27.83 1.17
C VAL A 333 -8.73 28.14 0.38
N SER A 334 -8.75 29.28 -0.31
CA SER A 334 -7.59 29.76 -1.08
C SER A 334 -6.89 30.90 -0.33
N VAL A 335 -5.72 30.62 0.22
CA VAL A 335 -4.94 31.54 1.04
C VAL A 335 -3.85 32.21 0.21
N SER A 336 -3.61 33.52 0.44
CA SER A 336 -2.58 34.29 -0.26
C SER A 336 -1.16 33.83 0.09
N GLU A 337 -0.18 34.15 -0.80
CA GLU A 337 1.26 33.91 -0.55
C GLU A 337 1.77 34.64 0.70
N GLU A 338 1.17 35.78 1.04
CA GLU A 338 1.59 36.57 2.21
C GLU A 338 1.15 35.90 3.52
N ASP A 339 -0.02 35.28 3.54
CA ASP A 339 -0.66 34.73 4.73
C ASP A 339 -0.30 33.26 4.97
N ILE A 340 -0.05 32.49 3.91
CA ILE A 340 0.24 31.04 4.02
C ILE A 340 1.47 30.72 4.88
N THR A 341 2.41 31.67 4.97
CA THR A 341 3.63 31.49 5.80
C THR A 341 3.34 31.43 7.28
N ASN A 342 2.17 31.88 7.72
CA ASN A 342 1.73 31.92 9.11
C ASN A 342 0.77 30.78 9.47
N ILE A 343 0.49 29.86 8.53
CA ILE A 343 -0.43 28.74 8.67
C ILE A 343 0.36 27.44 8.63
N ALA A 344 0.09 26.55 9.55
CA ALA A 344 0.70 25.22 9.61
C ALA A 344 -0.35 24.12 9.74
N VAL A 345 -0.01 22.93 9.26
CA VAL A 345 -0.83 21.73 9.47
C VAL A 345 -0.93 21.47 10.98
N GLY A 346 -2.16 21.26 11.47
CA GLY A 346 -2.48 21.11 12.88
C GLY A 346 -2.93 22.41 13.57
N ASP A 347 -2.95 23.54 12.87
CA ASP A 347 -3.45 24.80 13.43
C ASP A 347 -4.98 24.71 13.60
N VAL A 348 -5.47 25.25 14.72
CA VAL A 348 -6.89 25.33 15.02
C VAL A 348 -7.51 26.45 14.18
N VAL A 349 -8.66 26.17 13.62
CA VAL A 349 -9.45 27.15 12.85
C VAL A 349 -10.86 27.29 13.37
N GLU A 350 -11.43 28.46 13.20
CA GLU A 350 -12.87 28.73 13.38
C GLU A 350 -13.52 28.82 12.01
N ILE A 351 -14.63 28.07 11.83
CA ILE A 351 -15.36 27.98 10.56
C ILE A 351 -16.76 28.52 10.77
N GLU A 352 -17.13 29.53 9.99
CA GLU A 352 -18.45 30.12 9.97
C GLU A 352 -19.10 29.84 8.60
N LEU A 353 -20.14 28.98 8.61
CA LEU A 353 -20.86 28.65 7.39
C LEU A 353 -21.93 29.69 7.09
N SER A 354 -22.04 30.11 5.85
CA SER A 354 -23.04 31.10 5.40
C SER A 354 -24.50 30.69 5.65
N ALA A 355 -24.74 29.36 5.76
CA ALA A 355 -26.06 28.81 6.08
C ALA A 355 -26.39 28.83 7.58
N TYR A 356 -25.42 29.08 8.45
CA TYR A 356 -25.52 29.04 9.90
C TYR A 356 -24.88 30.30 10.51
N GLU A 357 -25.49 31.48 10.27
CA GLU A 357 -24.93 32.81 10.57
C GLU A 357 -24.57 33.03 12.05
N ASP A 358 -25.17 32.27 12.99
CA ASP A 358 -24.95 32.42 14.44
C ASP A 358 -24.18 31.22 15.05
N GLN A 359 -23.58 30.36 14.21
CA GLN A 359 -22.91 29.16 14.69
C GLN A 359 -21.47 29.08 14.14
N THR A 360 -20.52 28.97 15.05
CA THR A 360 -19.10 28.74 14.73
C THR A 360 -18.77 27.28 14.96
N PHE A 361 -18.15 26.66 13.95
CA PHE A 361 -17.64 25.31 14.03
C PHE A 361 -16.13 25.34 14.28
N ALA A 362 -15.65 24.42 15.08
CA ALA A 362 -14.22 24.23 15.26
C ALA A 362 -13.65 23.32 14.17
N GLY A 363 -12.42 23.59 13.77
CA GLY A 363 -11.69 22.76 12.80
C GLY A 363 -10.19 22.80 13.06
N GLU A 364 -9.48 21.99 12.29
CA GLU A 364 -8.02 21.90 12.31
C GLU A 364 -7.50 21.82 10.86
N VAL A 365 -6.38 22.47 10.59
CA VAL A 365 -5.73 22.42 9.27
C VAL A 365 -5.22 21.00 9.01
N GLU A 366 -5.82 20.30 8.06
CA GLU A 366 -5.46 18.95 7.67
C GLU A 366 -4.31 18.92 6.67
N SER A 367 -4.38 19.80 5.66
CA SER A 367 -3.35 19.85 4.62
C SER A 367 -3.22 21.21 3.98
N ILE A 368 -2.02 21.48 3.46
CA ILE A 368 -1.69 22.65 2.66
C ILE A 368 -1.17 22.15 1.31
N ASP A 369 -1.85 22.52 0.22
CA ASP A 369 -1.39 22.16 -1.12
C ASP A 369 -0.14 22.98 -1.48
N THR A 370 0.92 22.29 -1.83
CA THR A 370 2.20 22.90 -2.21
C THR A 370 2.24 23.40 -3.65
N SER A 371 1.24 23.07 -4.44
CA SER A 371 1.06 23.54 -5.82
C SER A 371 0.17 24.79 -5.84
N SER A 372 0.72 25.90 -6.28
CA SER A 372 -0.04 27.15 -6.43
C SER A 372 -1.04 27.05 -7.57
N SER A 373 -2.26 27.53 -7.35
CA SER A 373 -3.24 27.71 -8.42
C SER A 373 -2.86 28.97 -9.23
N SER A 374 -2.32 28.78 -10.44
CA SER A 374 -1.94 29.86 -11.34
C SER A 374 -3.04 30.12 -12.37
N GLY A 375 -3.99 30.97 -12.02
CA GLY A 375 -5.07 31.40 -12.94
C GLY A 375 -5.34 32.90 -12.91
N SER A 376 -4.73 33.62 -11.99
CA SER A 376 -4.92 35.04 -11.72
C SER A 376 -3.55 35.67 -11.42
N SER A 377 -3.46 37.00 -11.41
CA SER A 377 -2.23 37.75 -11.12
C SER A 377 -1.73 37.62 -9.66
N THR A 378 -2.43 36.87 -8.84
CA THR A 378 -2.07 36.56 -7.44
C THR A 378 -1.82 35.08 -7.28
N VAL A 379 -0.73 34.74 -6.57
CA VAL A 379 -0.41 33.38 -6.17
C VAL A 379 -1.21 33.04 -4.92
N SER A 380 -1.91 31.91 -4.93
CA SER A 380 -2.62 31.40 -3.76
C SER A 380 -2.41 29.91 -3.60
N TYR A 381 -2.57 29.42 -2.39
CA TYR A 381 -2.43 28.03 -2.00
C TYR A 381 -3.74 27.52 -1.41
N ASN A 382 -4.14 26.32 -1.79
CA ASN A 382 -5.31 25.70 -1.18
C ASN A 382 -4.94 25.12 0.19
N VAL A 383 -5.70 25.51 1.18
CA VAL A 383 -5.63 24.96 2.54
C VAL A 383 -6.92 24.24 2.83
N THR A 384 -6.81 22.99 3.23
CA THR A 384 -7.94 22.15 3.62
C THR A 384 -7.97 22.05 5.15
N ALA A 385 -9.08 22.43 5.75
CA ALA A 385 -9.34 22.29 7.17
C ALA A 385 -10.45 21.26 7.40
N ALA A 386 -10.21 20.31 8.30
CA ALA A 386 -11.19 19.33 8.73
C ALA A 386 -12.06 19.91 9.86
N PHE A 387 -13.35 19.63 9.82
CA PHE A 387 -14.24 19.98 10.91
C PHE A 387 -13.99 19.07 12.11
N THR A 388 -14.07 19.64 13.32
CA THR A 388 -13.98 18.89 14.58
C THR A 388 -15.28 19.07 15.37
N GLY A 389 -15.92 17.97 15.77
CA GLY A 389 -17.16 18.00 16.55
C GLY A 389 -18.42 17.59 15.78
N ASP A 390 -19.57 18.10 16.20
CA ASP A 390 -20.87 17.77 15.57
C ASP A 390 -21.04 18.51 14.24
N ILE A 391 -21.13 17.75 13.17
CA ILE A 391 -21.26 18.24 11.78
C ILE A 391 -22.63 17.92 11.18
N THR A 392 -23.61 17.59 12.03
CA THR A 392 -24.96 17.25 11.56
C THR A 392 -25.59 18.43 10.82
N GLY A 393 -26.04 18.18 9.59
CA GLY A 393 -26.69 19.19 8.75
C GLY A 393 -25.76 20.00 7.85
N ILE A 394 -24.45 19.69 7.83
CA ILE A 394 -23.51 20.25 6.87
C ILE A 394 -23.65 19.47 5.54
N TYR A 395 -23.66 20.18 4.42
CA TYR A 395 -23.77 19.60 3.08
C TYR A 395 -22.61 20.06 2.20
N THR A 396 -22.28 19.23 1.22
CA THR A 396 -21.30 19.57 0.17
C THR A 396 -21.69 20.88 -0.52
N ASP A 397 -20.68 21.65 -0.95
CA ASP A 397 -20.80 22.96 -1.59
C ASP A 397 -21.39 24.08 -0.71
N MET A 398 -21.61 23.84 0.58
CA MET A 398 -21.84 24.96 1.50
C MET A 398 -20.63 25.87 1.51
N THR A 399 -20.87 27.18 1.47
CA THR A 399 -19.81 28.19 1.54
C THR A 399 -19.68 28.71 2.96
N GLY A 400 -18.45 29.06 3.32
CA GLY A 400 -18.17 29.62 4.66
C GLY A 400 -16.84 30.34 4.68
N ASN A 401 -16.57 30.98 5.82
CA ASN A 401 -15.30 31.63 6.11
C ASN A 401 -14.52 30.78 7.10
N VAL A 402 -13.24 30.63 6.87
CA VAL A 402 -12.31 29.95 7.78
C VAL A 402 -11.35 31.00 8.34
N THR A 403 -11.33 31.13 9.65
CA THR A 403 -10.39 32.00 10.36
C THR A 403 -9.28 31.16 10.97
N PHE A 404 -8.08 31.31 10.41
CA PHE A 404 -6.86 30.70 10.92
C PHE A 404 -6.38 31.48 12.13
N ILE A 405 -6.38 30.87 13.31
CA ILE A 405 -6.10 31.53 14.57
C ILE A 405 -4.59 31.67 14.77
N SER A 406 -4.05 32.87 14.54
CA SER A 406 -2.64 33.14 14.82
C SER A 406 -2.40 33.45 16.32
N ARG A 407 -3.39 34.07 16.98
CA ARG A 407 -3.36 34.36 18.40
C ARG A 407 -4.76 34.53 18.96
N GLN A 408 -5.02 33.97 20.13
CA GLN A 408 -6.27 34.11 20.84
C GLN A 408 -6.02 34.49 22.32
N VAL A 409 -6.84 35.36 22.84
CA VAL A 409 -6.96 35.63 24.29
C VAL A 409 -8.41 35.39 24.71
N THR A 410 -8.61 34.69 25.80
CA THR A 410 -9.93 34.23 26.23
C THR A 410 -10.34 34.93 27.54
N ASP A 411 -11.65 35.14 27.67
CA ASP A 411 -12.26 35.68 28.95
C ASP A 411 -11.73 37.08 29.32
N VAL A 412 -11.46 37.92 28.30
CA VAL A 412 -10.94 39.28 28.48
C VAL A 412 -12.04 40.33 28.29
N LEU A 413 -11.87 41.49 28.96
CA LEU A 413 -12.69 42.66 28.66
C LEU A 413 -12.19 43.33 27.40
N TYR A 414 -13.09 43.68 26.48
CA TYR A 414 -12.73 44.36 25.27
C TYR A 414 -13.70 45.47 24.89
N VAL A 415 -13.18 46.37 24.06
CA VAL A 415 -13.96 47.46 23.47
C VAL A 415 -13.52 47.63 22.02
N SER A 416 -14.35 48.26 21.20
CA SER A 416 -13.95 48.64 19.83
C SER A 416 -12.68 49.49 19.87
N ASN A 417 -11.68 49.15 19.02
CA ASN A 417 -10.44 49.86 18.88
C ASN A 417 -10.64 51.36 18.62
N LYS A 418 -11.77 51.74 17.98
CA LYS A 418 -12.16 53.13 17.70
C LYS A 418 -12.59 53.92 18.98
N ALA A 419 -12.87 53.24 20.07
CA ALA A 419 -13.24 53.88 21.35
C ALA A 419 -12.01 54.30 22.18
N VAL A 420 -10.87 53.64 21.93
CA VAL A 420 -9.63 53.97 22.64
C VAL A 420 -8.89 55.11 21.92
N GLN A 421 -8.61 56.14 22.70
CA GLN A 421 -7.85 57.31 22.29
C GLN A 421 -6.50 57.34 23.03
N SER A 422 -5.51 57.97 22.44
CA SER A 422 -4.16 58.13 23.06
C SER A 422 -3.70 59.55 22.95
N ASP A 423 -3.15 60.08 24.03
CA ASP A 423 -2.49 61.39 24.06
C ASP A 423 -0.99 61.32 23.78
N GLY A 424 -0.50 60.14 23.38
CA GLY A 424 0.91 59.84 23.11
C GLY A 424 1.66 59.27 24.31
N THR A 425 1.10 59.31 25.51
CA THR A 425 1.71 58.77 26.71
C THR A 425 0.82 57.72 27.38
N THR A 426 -0.50 57.97 27.42
CA THR A 426 -1.50 57.10 28.02
C THR A 426 -2.65 56.83 27.02
N SER A 427 -3.25 55.67 27.16
CA SER A 427 -4.50 55.31 26.43
C SER A 427 -5.69 55.61 27.38
N TYR A 428 -6.73 56.22 26.82
CA TYR A 428 -7.96 56.51 27.59
C TYR A 428 -9.22 56.27 26.75
N VAL A 429 -10.33 56.10 27.42
CA VAL A 429 -11.65 56.00 26.79
C VAL A 429 -12.59 57.03 27.42
N LYS A 430 -13.59 57.49 26.66
CA LYS A 430 -14.69 58.30 27.19
C LYS A 430 -15.81 57.43 27.65
N VAL A 431 -16.06 57.40 28.93
CA VAL A 431 -17.14 56.58 29.57
C VAL A 431 -18.33 57.49 29.85
N LYS A 432 -19.53 57.03 29.56
CA LYS A 432 -20.78 57.70 29.87
C LYS A 432 -21.37 57.05 31.11
N ASP A 433 -21.45 57.82 32.18
CA ASP A 433 -22.06 57.39 33.44
C ASP A 433 -23.61 57.40 33.35
N ALA A 434 -24.29 56.74 34.30
CA ALA A 434 -25.73 56.57 34.27
C ALA A 434 -26.51 57.92 34.41
N ASP A 435 -25.85 58.98 34.87
CA ASP A 435 -26.43 60.31 34.95
C ASP A 435 -26.23 61.12 33.64
N GLY A 436 -25.58 60.54 32.63
CA GLY A 436 -25.30 61.12 31.33
C GLY A 436 -24.00 61.96 31.27
N THR A 437 -23.23 62.01 32.39
CA THR A 437 -21.90 62.68 32.39
C THR A 437 -20.85 61.86 31.66
N ILE A 438 -19.98 62.55 30.87
CA ILE A 438 -18.87 61.93 30.19
C ILE A 438 -17.58 62.16 31.01
N ARG A 439 -16.91 61.08 31.35
CA ARG A 439 -15.61 61.13 32.03
C ARG A 439 -14.55 60.44 31.18
N MET A 440 -13.32 60.91 31.23
CA MET A 440 -12.18 60.21 30.66
C MET A 440 -11.64 59.23 31.69
N VAL A 441 -11.38 58.03 31.23
CA VAL A 441 -10.83 56.93 32.04
C VAL A 441 -9.58 56.41 31.40
N ASP A 442 -8.47 56.47 32.11
CA ASP A 442 -7.21 55.89 31.67
C ASP A 442 -7.36 54.36 31.63
N VAL A 443 -6.92 53.74 30.53
CA VAL A 443 -7.00 52.29 30.35
C VAL A 443 -5.64 51.73 29.91
N GLU A 444 -5.38 50.54 30.39
CA GLU A 444 -4.30 49.73 29.84
C GLU A 444 -4.87 48.76 28.80
N THR A 445 -4.30 48.78 27.58
CA THR A 445 -4.73 47.93 26.49
C THR A 445 -3.79 46.77 26.37
N GLY A 446 -4.36 45.61 26.04
CA GLY A 446 -3.64 44.38 25.76
C GLY A 446 -3.66 44.01 24.26
N PHE A 447 -4.09 42.80 23.99
CA PHE A 447 -4.17 42.26 22.64
C PHE A 447 -5.29 42.94 21.79
N SER A 448 -5.06 43.10 20.48
CA SER A 448 -6.07 43.61 19.55
C SER A 448 -6.20 42.67 18.33
N ASP A 449 -7.43 42.43 17.91
CA ASP A 449 -7.79 41.72 16.69
C ASP A 449 -7.91 42.64 15.45
N GLY A 450 -7.61 43.94 15.64
CA GLY A 450 -7.74 44.98 14.61
C GLY A 450 -9.09 45.71 14.62
N VAL A 451 -10.15 45.12 15.15
CA VAL A 451 -11.50 45.69 15.32
C VAL A 451 -11.75 46.09 16.79
N ASN A 452 -11.41 45.18 17.71
CA ASN A 452 -11.51 45.32 19.14
C ASN A 452 -10.13 45.29 19.81
N VAL A 453 -10.04 45.79 21.00
CA VAL A 453 -8.84 45.76 21.81
C VAL A 453 -9.16 45.34 23.25
N GLU A 454 -8.34 44.45 23.75
CA GLU A 454 -8.38 44.00 25.15
C GLU A 454 -8.10 45.18 26.11
N ILE A 455 -8.89 45.28 27.15
CA ILE A 455 -8.68 46.20 28.26
C ILE A 455 -8.24 45.40 29.47
N THR A 456 -6.98 45.53 29.84
CA THR A 456 -6.38 44.84 30.99
C THR A 456 -6.65 45.52 32.29
N SER A 457 -6.87 46.86 32.26
CA SER A 457 -7.28 47.62 33.44
C SER A 457 -7.99 48.92 33.06
N GLY A 458 -8.81 49.46 33.97
CA GLY A 458 -9.45 50.74 33.84
C GLY A 458 -10.96 50.71 33.58
N LEU A 459 -11.51 49.60 33.09
CA LEU A 459 -12.97 49.43 32.86
C LEU A 459 -13.53 48.19 33.52
N THR A 460 -14.87 48.17 33.65
CA THR A 460 -15.63 47.01 34.09
C THR A 460 -16.64 46.59 33.00
N GLU A 461 -17.03 45.32 33.00
CA GLU A 461 -18.05 44.78 32.10
C GLU A 461 -19.35 45.56 32.22
N GLY A 462 -19.97 45.91 31.08
CA GLY A 462 -21.24 46.61 31.01
C GLY A 462 -21.12 48.13 31.07
N GLU A 463 -19.94 48.72 31.24
CA GLU A 463 -19.76 50.17 31.12
C GLU A 463 -19.98 50.64 29.67
N THR A 464 -20.57 51.82 29.49
CA THR A 464 -20.80 52.42 28.17
C THR A 464 -19.65 53.34 27.79
N VAL A 465 -18.93 53.00 26.75
CA VAL A 465 -17.85 53.84 26.17
C VAL A 465 -18.31 54.53 24.89
N LEU A 466 -17.73 55.65 24.59
CA LEU A 466 -18.11 56.52 23.46
C LEU A 466 -17.06 56.51 22.36
N ILE A 467 -17.51 56.23 21.13
CA ILE A 467 -16.70 56.43 19.92
C ILE A 467 -17.00 57.83 19.39
N GLU A 468 -15.98 58.64 19.23
CA GLU A 468 -16.08 59.98 18.64
C GLU A 468 -16.03 59.88 17.11
N SER A 469 -17.07 60.39 16.47
CA SER A 469 -17.13 60.49 15.00
C SER A 469 -17.11 61.96 14.60
N GLN A 470 -16.12 62.34 13.80
CA GLN A 470 -16.12 63.68 13.17
C GLN A 470 -17.06 63.69 11.99
N VAL A 471 -18.04 64.62 12.02
CA VAL A 471 -18.85 64.88 10.82
C VAL A 471 -18.02 65.81 9.94
N THR A 472 -17.48 65.32 8.86
CA THR A 472 -17.01 66.14 7.77
C THR A 472 -18.22 66.50 6.90
N GLU A 473 -18.54 67.84 6.81
CA GLU A 473 -19.48 68.34 5.83
C GLU A 473 -19.05 68.08 4.37
#